data_058971bc99dbac09a4c64d87f66bf5be
#
_entry.id   058971bc99dbac09a4c64d87f66bf5be
#
_cell.length_a   1.000
_cell.length_b   1.000
_cell.length_c   1.000
_cell.angle_alpha   90.00
_cell.angle_beta   90.00
_cell.angle_gamma   90.00
#
_symmetry.space_group_name_H-M   'P 1'
#
loop_
_entity.id
_entity.type
_entity.pdbx_description
1 polymer ?
#
loop_
_entity_poly.entity_id
_entity_poly.type
_entity_poly.pdbx_seq_one_letter_code
_entity_poly.pdbx_strand_id
1 'polypeptide(L)'
;MRKKSDAQVYLEQVEKLNAVIKNKLIEKQQWKEIALGITANMDGERVQSSGAKSKMADAVAKCVDIESEIDNLIDKLIDLKKKVTQVIEALDSPTEYKLLHLRYIQFVPLKDIADMWDMEYTNVTTTHGRALKNVLEIMGNKREM
;
A
#
# COMPACT_ATOMS: atom_id res chain seq x y z
N MET A 1 11.13 22.82 1.15
CA MET A 1 10.25 21.67 1.41
C MET A 1 10.24 21.34 2.88
N ARG A 2 9.06 21.20 3.44
CA ARG A 2 8.95 20.75 4.81
C ARG A 2 9.29 19.28 4.92
N LYS A 3 10.15 18.95 5.86
CA LYS A 3 10.45 17.56 6.18
C LYS A 3 9.23 16.94 6.86
N LYS A 4 8.85 15.76 6.43
CA LYS A 4 7.74 15.03 7.04
C LYS A 4 8.13 14.58 8.44
N SER A 5 7.17 14.62 9.37
CA SER A 5 7.41 14.12 10.72
C SER A 5 7.53 12.60 10.73
N ASP A 6 8.16 12.07 11.78
CA ASP A 6 8.27 10.61 11.94
C ASP A 6 6.90 9.95 12.00
N ALA A 7 5.91 10.63 12.59
CA ALA A 7 4.54 10.12 12.63
C ALA A 7 3.96 9.98 11.24
N GLN A 8 4.13 10.99 10.40
CA GLN A 8 3.62 10.97 9.04
C GLN A 8 4.28 9.87 8.21
N VAL A 9 5.61 9.74 8.33
CA VAL A 9 6.34 8.68 7.64
C VAL A 9 5.83 7.30 8.07
N TYR A 10 5.63 7.12 9.38
CA TYR A 10 5.12 5.86 9.92
C TYR A 10 3.73 5.51 9.36
N LEU A 11 2.81 6.47 9.39
CA LEU A 11 1.44 6.26 8.92
C LEU A 11 1.38 6.03 7.41
N GLU A 12 2.24 6.70 6.65
CA GLU A 12 2.29 6.55 5.19
C GLU A 12 2.79 5.18 4.73
N GLN A 13 3.41 4.42 5.60
CA GLN A 13 3.91 3.08 5.25
C GLN A 13 2.79 2.15 4.77
N VAL A 14 1.58 2.29 5.30
CA VAL A 14 0.43 1.47 4.89
C VAL A 14 0.13 1.69 3.41
N GLU A 15 0.02 2.95 3.00
CA GLU A 15 -0.27 3.29 1.60
C GLU A 15 0.86 2.87 0.67
N LYS A 16 2.11 3.08 1.09
CA LYS A 16 3.28 2.66 0.30
C LYS A 16 3.28 1.15 0.07
N LEU A 17 3.05 0.37 1.12
CA LEU A 17 3.04 -1.08 1.00
C LEU A 17 1.88 -1.54 0.13
N ASN A 18 0.71 -0.90 0.28
CA ASN A 18 -0.45 -1.18 -0.56
C ASN A 18 -0.14 -0.91 -2.04
N ALA A 19 0.58 0.17 -2.34
CA ALA A 19 0.98 0.51 -3.71
C ALA A 19 1.94 -0.53 -4.29
N VAL A 20 2.89 -1.01 -3.48
CA VAL A 20 3.82 -2.06 -3.91
C VAL A 20 3.05 -3.33 -4.29
N ILE A 21 2.07 -3.72 -3.47
CA ILE A 21 1.25 -4.90 -3.74
C ILE A 21 0.49 -4.73 -5.05
N LYS A 22 -0.12 -3.57 -5.27
CA LYS A 22 -0.84 -3.28 -6.52
C LYS A 22 0.08 -3.38 -7.73
N ASN A 23 1.30 -2.85 -7.63
CA ASN A 23 2.28 -2.92 -8.71
C ASN A 23 2.73 -4.35 -8.97
N LYS A 24 2.89 -5.15 -7.92
CA LYS A 24 3.23 -6.56 -8.06
C LYS A 24 2.12 -7.34 -8.75
N LEU A 25 0.86 -7.02 -8.48
CA LEU A 25 -0.28 -7.64 -9.15
C LEU A 25 -0.29 -7.30 -10.64
N ILE A 26 0.03 -6.06 -11.00
CA ILE A 26 0.15 -5.64 -12.39
C ILE A 26 1.29 -6.40 -13.07
N GLU A 27 2.45 -6.48 -12.41
CA GLU A 27 3.61 -7.20 -12.93
C GLU A 27 3.29 -8.68 -13.16
N LYS A 28 2.60 -9.31 -12.20
CA LYS A 28 2.17 -10.71 -12.34
C LYS A 28 1.27 -10.88 -13.57
N GLN A 29 0.33 -9.94 -13.77
CA GLN A 29 -0.57 -10.00 -14.92
C GLN A 29 0.20 -9.88 -16.23
N GLN A 30 1.21 -9.01 -16.28
CA GLN A 30 2.05 -8.86 -17.47
C GLN A 30 2.79 -10.16 -17.81
N TRP A 31 3.37 -10.82 -16.81
CA TRP A 31 4.04 -12.09 -17.03
C TRP A 31 3.07 -13.19 -17.46
N LYS A 32 1.86 -13.18 -16.90
CA LYS A 32 0.81 -14.12 -17.29
C LYS A 32 0.43 -13.93 -18.75
N GLU A 33 0.28 -12.69 -19.20
CA GLU A 33 -0.02 -12.37 -20.60
C GLU A 33 1.10 -12.83 -21.53
N ILE A 34 2.36 -12.64 -21.12
CA ILE A 34 3.51 -13.11 -21.90
C ILE A 34 3.44 -14.64 -22.04
N ALA A 35 3.17 -15.35 -20.96
CA ALA A 35 3.05 -16.81 -20.99
C ALA A 35 1.94 -17.27 -21.93
N LEU A 36 0.78 -16.61 -21.86
CA LEU A 36 -0.36 -16.93 -22.74
C LEU A 36 -0.09 -16.53 -24.19
N GLY A 37 0.58 -15.40 -24.40
CA GLY A 37 0.96 -14.94 -25.72
C GLY A 37 1.92 -15.90 -26.43
N ILE A 38 2.91 -16.39 -25.69
CA ILE A 38 3.85 -17.37 -26.20
C ILE A 38 3.11 -18.65 -26.59
N THR A 39 2.17 -19.09 -25.74
CA THR A 39 1.37 -20.28 -25.99
C THR A 39 0.52 -20.12 -27.25
N ALA A 40 -0.13 -18.96 -27.41
CA ALA A 40 -0.96 -18.66 -28.59
C ALA A 40 -0.12 -18.66 -29.86
N ASN A 41 1.07 -18.08 -29.83
CA ASN A 41 1.98 -18.06 -30.96
C ASN A 41 2.48 -19.48 -31.33
N MET A 42 2.67 -20.33 -30.34
CA MET A 42 3.08 -21.71 -30.56
C MET A 42 1.99 -22.50 -31.29
N ASP A 43 0.72 -22.22 -31.02
CA ASP A 43 -0.40 -22.88 -31.66
C ASP A 43 -0.57 -22.46 -33.12
N GLY A 44 -0.22 -21.22 -33.45
CA GLY A 44 -0.37 -20.66 -34.79
C GLY A 44 0.83 -20.87 -35.71
N GLU A 45 1.99 -21.14 -35.19
CA GLU A 45 3.24 -21.27 -35.94
C GLU A 45 3.93 -22.57 -35.60
N ARG A 46 4.60 -23.13 -36.57
CA ARG A 46 5.41 -24.32 -36.37
C ARG A 46 6.72 -23.94 -35.70
N VAL A 47 6.66 -23.31 -34.60
CA VAL A 47 7.86 -22.95 -33.91
C VAL A 47 8.37 -24.18 -33.16
N GLN A 48 9.41 -24.69 -33.65
CA GLN A 48 10.10 -25.81 -33.06
C GLN A 48 11.09 -25.36 -32.03
N SER A 49 10.98 -24.22 -31.49
CA SER A 49 12.08 -23.76 -30.71
C SER A 49 11.92 -24.19 -29.25
N SER A 50 12.89 -24.92 -28.76
CA SER A 50 13.09 -25.14 -27.34
C SER A 50 13.18 -23.78 -26.61
N GLY A 51 13.56 -22.71 -27.33
CA GLY A 51 13.58 -21.36 -26.82
C GLY A 51 12.21 -20.83 -26.43
N ALA A 52 11.17 -21.12 -27.24
CA ALA A 52 9.81 -20.70 -26.92
C ALA A 52 9.27 -21.40 -25.68
N LYS A 53 9.53 -22.69 -25.55
CA LYS A 53 9.13 -23.46 -24.37
C LYS A 53 9.90 -22.98 -23.13
N SER A 54 11.18 -22.66 -23.28
CA SER A 54 11.98 -22.13 -22.18
C SER A 54 11.46 -20.77 -21.73
N LYS A 55 11.09 -19.89 -22.66
CA LYS A 55 10.52 -18.57 -22.34
C LYS A 55 9.18 -18.71 -21.63
N MET A 56 8.36 -19.64 -22.07
CA MET A 56 7.07 -19.90 -21.41
C MET A 56 7.28 -20.39 -19.98
N ALA A 57 8.20 -21.33 -19.80
CA ALA A 57 8.53 -21.86 -18.48
C ALA A 57 9.06 -20.73 -17.57
N ASP A 58 9.92 -19.86 -18.12
CA ASP A 58 10.45 -18.70 -17.39
C ASP A 58 9.33 -17.76 -16.98
N ALA A 59 8.39 -17.50 -17.89
CA ALA A 59 7.26 -16.60 -17.59
C ALA A 59 6.34 -17.18 -16.51
N VAL A 60 6.07 -18.49 -16.57
CA VAL A 60 5.29 -19.17 -15.54
C VAL A 60 6.01 -19.12 -14.19
N ALA A 61 7.32 -19.39 -14.20
CA ALA A 61 8.14 -19.33 -12.98
C ALA A 61 8.12 -17.93 -12.36
N LYS A 62 8.18 -16.89 -13.19
CA LYS A 62 8.06 -15.50 -12.72
C LYS A 62 6.71 -15.24 -12.05
N CYS A 63 5.63 -15.77 -12.63
CA CYS A 63 4.29 -15.63 -12.02
C CYS A 63 4.24 -16.27 -10.65
N VAL A 64 4.80 -17.46 -10.49
CA VAL A 64 4.83 -18.17 -9.22
C VAL A 64 5.66 -17.40 -8.18
N ASP A 65 6.83 -16.90 -8.58
CA ASP A 65 7.69 -16.13 -7.68
C ASP A 65 7.02 -14.86 -7.20
N ILE A 66 6.36 -14.13 -8.12
CA ILE A 66 5.66 -12.89 -7.78
C ILE A 66 4.48 -13.18 -6.87
N GLU A 67 3.75 -14.27 -7.12
CA GLU A 67 2.63 -14.67 -6.25
C GLU A 67 3.10 -14.90 -4.82
N SER A 68 4.24 -15.56 -4.64
CA SER A 68 4.84 -15.78 -3.33
C SER A 68 5.24 -14.45 -2.67
N GLU A 69 5.83 -13.54 -3.44
CA GLU A 69 6.18 -12.19 -2.94
C GLU A 69 4.93 -11.44 -2.50
N ILE A 70 3.85 -11.52 -3.28
CA ILE A 70 2.58 -10.84 -2.96
C ILE A 70 2.02 -11.38 -1.65
N ASP A 71 2.01 -12.70 -1.45
CA ASP A 71 1.51 -13.29 -0.22
C ASP A 71 2.28 -12.78 1.01
N ASN A 72 3.61 -12.71 0.90
CA ASN A 72 4.44 -12.18 1.98
C ASN A 72 4.16 -10.70 2.25
N LEU A 73 3.96 -9.91 1.19
CA LEU A 73 3.66 -8.49 1.33
C LEU A 73 2.29 -8.25 1.95
N ILE A 74 1.31 -9.09 1.61
CA ILE A 74 -0.04 -9.00 2.21
C ILE A 74 0.03 -9.28 3.70
N ASP A 75 0.80 -10.29 4.13
CA ASP A 75 0.99 -10.56 5.56
C ASP A 75 1.59 -9.36 6.28
N LYS A 76 2.60 -8.73 5.67
CA LYS A 76 3.21 -7.52 6.24
C LYS A 76 2.21 -6.37 6.31
N LEU A 77 1.37 -6.23 5.29
CA LEU A 77 0.35 -5.17 5.25
C LEU A 77 -0.67 -5.35 6.37
N ILE A 78 -1.12 -6.58 6.59
CA ILE A 78 -2.08 -6.89 7.66
C ILE A 78 -1.48 -6.51 9.02
N ASP A 79 -0.24 -6.92 9.27
CA ASP A 79 0.44 -6.62 10.54
C ASP A 79 0.63 -5.12 10.71
N LEU A 80 1.03 -4.43 9.67
CA LEU A 80 1.26 -2.99 9.69
C LEU A 80 -0.05 -2.24 9.94
N LYS A 81 -1.13 -2.64 9.28
CA LYS A 81 -2.45 -2.03 9.49
C LYS A 81 -2.91 -2.18 10.94
N LYS A 82 -2.69 -3.35 11.54
CA LYS A 82 -3.04 -3.57 12.94
C LYS A 82 -2.27 -2.63 13.86
N LYS A 83 -0.97 -2.49 13.64
CA LYS A 83 -0.11 -1.62 14.45
C LYS A 83 -0.50 -0.16 14.30
N VAL A 84 -0.69 0.30 13.07
CA VAL A 84 -1.07 1.69 12.80
C VAL A 84 -2.45 1.99 13.39
N THR A 85 -3.40 1.07 13.21
CA THR A 85 -4.75 1.25 13.75
C THR A 85 -4.72 1.36 15.28
N GLN A 86 -3.92 0.55 15.95
CA GLN A 86 -3.77 0.62 17.41
C GLN A 86 -3.23 1.99 17.85
N VAL A 87 -2.25 2.53 17.12
CA VAL A 87 -1.70 3.84 17.44
C VAL A 87 -2.76 4.92 17.26
N ILE A 88 -3.50 4.88 16.15
CA ILE A 88 -4.55 5.85 15.87
C ILE A 88 -5.68 5.77 16.90
N GLU A 89 -6.05 4.54 17.29
CA GLU A 89 -7.11 4.33 18.28
C GLU A 89 -6.73 4.84 19.67
N ALA A 90 -5.46 5.03 19.93
CA ALA A 90 -4.98 5.58 21.18
C ALA A 90 -5.14 7.11 21.27
N LEU A 91 -5.53 7.78 20.18
CA LEU A 91 -5.80 9.21 20.19
C LEU A 91 -7.05 9.51 21.02
N ASP A 92 -6.97 10.56 21.82
CA ASP A 92 -8.10 10.97 22.68
C ASP A 92 -9.24 11.63 21.90
N SER A 93 -8.92 12.31 20.80
CA SER A 93 -9.89 13.03 20.00
C SER A 93 -10.53 12.12 18.94
N PRO A 94 -11.86 11.91 18.99
CA PRO A 94 -12.55 11.15 17.95
C PRO A 94 -12.39 11.74 16.55
N THR A 95 -12.33 13.06 16.45
CA THR A 95 -12.15 13.75 15.17
C THR A 95 -10.77 13.44 14.58
N GLU A 96 -9.73 13.50 15.41
CA GLU A 96 -8.37 13.16 14.98
C GLU A 96 -8.28 11.70 14.56
N TYR A 97 -8.88 10.81 15.33
CA TYR A 97 -8.93 9.39 15.00
C TYR A 97 -9.58 9.17 13.63
N LYS A 98 -10.77 9.75 13.41
CA LYS A 98 -11.50 9.60 12.15
C LYS A 98 -10.71 10.16 10.97
N LEU A 99 -10.08 11.31 11.17
CA LEU A 99 -9.28 11.95 10.13
C LEU A 99 -8.10 11.07 9.71
N LEU A 100 -7.34 10.59 10.67
CA LEU A 100 -6.17 9.77 10.36
C LEU A 100 -6.57 8.42 9.79
N HIS A 101 -7.67 7.84 10.24
CA HIS A 101 -8.18 6.60 9.69
C HIS A 101 -8.57 6.76 8.22
N LEU A 102 -9.32 7.83 7.90
CA LEU A 102 -9.71 8.11 6.53
C LEU A 102 -8.48 8.34 5.64
N ARG A 103 -7.53 9.16 6.12
CA ARG A 103 -6.36 9.52 5.31
C ARG A 103 -5.37 8.37 5.14
N TYR A 104 -5.07 7.63 6.21
CA TYR A 104 -3.94 6.70 6.18
C TYR A 104 -4.33 5.22 6.08
N ILE A 105 -5.56 4.87 6.43
CA ILE A 105 -6.05 3.50 6.29
C ILE A 105 -6.93 3.35 5.07
N GLN A 106 -7.76 4.35 4.78
CA GLN A 106 -8.68 4.33 3.63
C GLN A 106 -8.13 5.11 2.43
N PHE A 107 -7.02 5.82 2.62
CA PHE A 107 -6.29 6.55 1.56
C PHE A 107 -7.09 7.69 0.92
N VAL A 108 -7.95 8.35 1.71
CA VAL A 108 -8.74 9.49 1.24
C VAL A 108 -7.88 10.75 1.35
N PRO A 109 -7.73 11.53 0.26
CA PRO A 109 -7.00 12.80 0.32
C PRO A 109 -7.65 13.79 1.29
N LEU A 110 -6.83 14.62 1.93
CA LEU A 110 -7.34 15.61 2.89
C LEU A 110 -8.37 16.54 2.26
N LYS A 111 -8.19 16.89 1.01
CA LYS A 111 -9.15 17.74 0.29
C LYS A 111 -10.53 17.08 0.22
N ASP A 112 -10.55 15.78 -0.07
CA ASP A 112 -11.81 15.04 -0.15
C ASP A 112 -12.45 14.90 1.23
N ILE A 113 -11.64 14.76 2.28
CA ILE A 113 -12.16 14.70 3.65
C ILE A 113 -12.83 16.04 4.00
N ALA A 114 -12.21 17.16 3.61
CA ALA A 114 -12.80 18.48 3.83
C ALA A 114 -14.19 18.57 3.18
N ASP A 115 -14.31 18.08 1.95
CA ASP A 115 -15.59 18.07 1.24
C ASP A 115 -16.61 17.15 1.95
N MET A 116 -16.18 15.96 2.37
CA MET A 116 -17.04 15.01 3.06
C MET A 116 -17.59 15.56 4.38
N TRP A 117 -16.78 16.35 5.08
CA TRP A 117 -17.13 16.90 6.39
C TRP A 117 -17.71 18.30 6.32
N ASP A 118 -17.84 18.85 5.12
CA ASP A 118 -18.30 20.22 4.90
C ASP A 118 -17.48 21.21 5.73
N MET A 119 -16.15 21.06 5.68
CA MET A 119 -15.19 21.90 6.40
C MET A 119 -14.23 22.54 5.42
N GLU A 120 -13.65 23.67 5.82
CA GLU A 120 -12.59 24.28 5.04
C GLU A 120 -11.33 23.43 5.09
N TYR A 121 -10.64 23.39 3.95
CA TYR A 121 -9.39 22.61 3.82
C TYR A 121 -8.37 23.01 4.89
N THR A 122 -8.26 24.31 5.19
CA THR A 122 -7.34 24.80 6.21
C THR A 122 -7.64 24.21 7.60
N ASN A 123 -8.91 24.02 7.93
CA ASN A 123 -9.29 23.41 9.20
C ASN A 123 -8.89 21.94 9.25
N VAL A 124 -9.06 21.23 8.14
CA VAL A 124 -8.67 19.83 8.06
C VAL A 124 -7.16 19.67 8.17
N THR A 125 -6.39 20.52 7.48
CA THR A 125 -4.92 20.47 7.54
C THR A 125 -4.39 20.81 8.93
N THR A 126 -5.03 21.77 9.62
CA THR A 126 -4.67 22.12 10.99
C THR A 126 -4.93 20.96 11.95
N THR A 127 -6.09 20.33 11.82
CA THR A 127 -6.44 19.15 12.62
C THR A 127 -5.48 18.00 12.33
N HIS A 128 -5.13 17.81 11.08
CA HIS A 128 -4.18 16.80 10.65
C HIS A 128 -2.80 17.00 11.31
N GLY A 129 -2.31 18.23 11.29
CA GLY A 129 -1.04 18.57 11.93
C GLY A 129 -1.05 18.30 13.44
N ARG A 130 -2.16 18.65 14.11
CA ARG A 130 -2.32 18.39 15.54
C ARG A 130 -2.38 16.89 15.82
N ALA A 131 -3.11 16.14 15.00
CA ALA A 131 -3.22 14.69 15.14
C ALA A 131 -1.85 14.02 14.99
N LEU A 132 -1.02 14.48 14.04
CA LEU A 132 0.32 13.93 13.85
C LEU A 132 1.21 14.19 15.06
N LYS A 133 1.10 15.34 15.70
CA LYS A 133 1.85 15.64 16.93
C LYS A 133 1.44 14.67 18.04
N ASN A 134 0.15 14.42 18.16
CA ASN A 134 -0.36 13.52 19.19
C ASN A 134 0.06 12.07 18.92
N VAL A 135 0.15 11.67 17.65
CA VAL A 135 0.70 10.36 17.28
C VAL A 135 2.16 10.24 17.69
N LEU A 136 2.95 11.31 17.48
CA LEU A 136 4.36 11.31 17.90
C LEU A 136 4.49 11.07 19.40
N GLU A 137 3.63 11.69 20.20
CA GLU A 137 3.63 11.49 21.65
C GLU A 137 3.30 10.04 22.01
N ILE A 138 2.30 9.46 21.34
CA ILE A 138 1.93 8.06 21.57
C ILE A 138 3.09 7.13 21.22
N MET A 139 3.74 7.37 20.08
CA MET A 139 4.89 6.57 19.65
C MET A 139 6.07 6.71 20.62
N GLY A 140 6.31 7.92 21.13
CA GLY A 140 7.35 8.18 22.12
C GLY A 140 7.10 7.42 23.40
N ASN A 141 5.85 7.43 23.89
CA ASN A 141 5.48 6.75 25.12
C ASN A 141 5.66 5.23 24.99
N LYS A 142 5.37 4.67 23.83
CA LYS A 142 5.57 3.24 23.59
C LYS A 142 7.05 2.86 23.61
N ARG A 143 7.94 3.75 23.16
CA ARG A 143 9.37 3.49 23.15
C ARG A 143 9.98 3.51 24.55
N GLU A 144 9.37 4.25 25.46
CA GLU A 144 9.83 4.37 26.84
C GLU A 144 9.40 3.20 27.72
N MET A 145 8.45 2.43 27.25
CA MET A 145 8.01 1.21 27.92
C MET A 145 8.68 0.00 27.27
#